data_132325eedb48cd04e347216f8db168db
#
_entry.id   132325eedb48cd04e347216f8db168db
#
_cell.length_a   1.000
_cell.length_b   1.000
_cell.length_c   1.000
_cell.angle_alpha   90.00
_cell.angle_beta   90.00
_cell.angle_gamma   90.00
#
_symmetry.space_group_name_H-M   'P 1'
#
loop_
_entity.id
_entity.type
_entity.pdbx_description
1 polymer ?
#
loop_
_entity_poly.entity_id
_entity_poly.type
_entity_poly.pdbx_seq_one_letter_code
_entity_poly.pdbx_strand_id
1 'polypeptide(L)'
;GDLRFLKRIKFRNTQGIFVHLGDDIENMSLVSRIEELCPYVKQDSNEKEVDQNVKNSRKTTVLIHLSKRENLQWFKENKGEVPSKGLDLRAINFHFIHASFFIDVIAQELISRYLSGKKLTTSGQDLPIVLAGLTEFGEHCLLEIAMMFHFLGIERKKIVILDDNVEEKVRSFYQKYPDFCLLNDISLYPLEKVDFMRLDVAFKNEEESKTKHERKKEEHHILDRAFLVITTLDSVLENLQTCRELRNYYLRARNGIDDPLIYYFSQENRDTVFTLLKNDTRVNQYERALKIRGYDCSEALTLPQIFENIETNDKLAKAMHNEYLKLPPEQAEKLDIEWAKLTDYFKEENRYPARHLYYKLNQAGFVVVDNGIKEAEVSPDLYDDNFRKLEHNRWATRKILNGYRYLENQDDTLKEIVRISGSESCEREEPMGWKKLRDIAKVHKSLVAFEELPDEEKKKDDATFGKYQELLGNIGKKAVEKSKLPPYTKIRGNTRN
;
A
#
# COMPACT_ATOMS: atom_id res chain seq x y z
N GLY A 1 -20.93 24.84 -5.36
CA GLY A 1 -21.83 23.91 -6.04
C GLY A 1 -23.28 24.16 -5.69
N ASP A 2 -24.19 24.02 -6.64
CA ASP A 2 -25.61 24.30 -6.43
C ASP A 2 -26.21 23.30 -5.43
N LEU A 3 -26.56 23.77 -4.23
CA LEU A 3 -27.25 22.98 -3.18
C LEU A 3 -28.52 22.27 -3.70
N ARG A 4 -29.16 22.82 -4.74
CA ARG A 4 -30.33 22.24 -5.41
C ARG A 4 -30.00 20.91 -6.08
N PHE A 5 -28.77 20.74 -6.59
CA PHE A 5 -28.31 19.48 -7.18
C PHE A 5 -28.16 18.41 -6.08
N LEU A 6 -27.52 18.75 -4.96
CA LEU A 6 -27.31 17.81 -3.84
C LEU A 6 -28.65 17.33 -3.26
N LYS A 7 -29.66 18.22 -3.16
CA LYS A 7 -31.02 17.85 -2.70
C LYS A 7 -31.74 16.85 -3.61
N ARG A 8 -31.30 16.73 -4.88
CA ARG A 8 -31.87 15.77 -5.85
C ARG A 8 -31.23 14.40 -5.81
N ILE A 9 -30.07 14.26 -5.16
CA ILE A 9 -29.38 12.97 -5.04
C ILE A 9 -30.22 12.04 -4.16
N LYS A 10 -30.60 10.91 -4.72
CA LYS A 10 -31.27 9.82 -3.96
C LYS A 10 -30.20 8.97 -3.30
N PHE A 11 -29.67 9.40 -2.18
CA PHE A 11 -28.57 8.73 -1.46
C PHE A 11 -28.80 7.21 -1.27
N ARG A 12 -30.03 6.79 -1.00
CA ARG A 12 -30.37 5.36 -0.81
C ARG A 12 -30.14 4.49 -2.06
N ASN A 13 -30.13 5.08 -3.24
CA ASN A 13 -29.97 4.39 -4.51
C ASN A 13 -28.55 4.60 -5.10
N THR A 14 -27.71 5.36 -4.41
CA THR A 14 -26.37 5.72 -4.87
C THR A 14 -25.36 4.77 -4.25
N GLN A 15 -24.58 4.07 -5.07
CA GLN A 15 -23.53 3.16 -4.61
C GLN A 15 -22.34 3.90 -4.03
N GLY A 16 -21.96 5.02 -4.66
CA GLY A 16 -20.84 5.82 -4.26
C GLY A 16 -20.93 7.23 -4.81
N ILE A 17 -20.30 8.14 -4.10
CA ILE A 17 -20.14 9.55 -4.47
C ILE A 17 -18.65 9.83 -4.49
N PHE A 18 -18.17 10.42 -5.56
CA PHE A 18 -16.81 10.90 -5.65
C PHE A 18 -16.80 12.43 -5.62
N VAL A 19 -16.05 13.01 -4.69
CA VAL A 19 -15.91 14.45 -4.49
C VAL A 19 -14.52 14.89 -4.91
N HIS A 20 -14.44 15.67 -5.98
CA HIS A 20 -13.21 16.23 -6.51
C HIS A 20 -13.48 17.58 -7.19
N LEU A 21 -13.24 18.68 -6.49
CA LEU A 21 -13.47 20.07 -6.95
C LEU A 21 -12.16 20.83 -7.22
N GLY A 22 -11.00 20.15 -7.11
CA GLY A 22 -9.69 20.77 -7.33
C GLY A 22 -9.06 21.42 -6.08
N ASP A 23 -9.85 21.72 -5.05
CA ASP A 23 -9.36 22.26 -3.77
C ASP A 23 -9.83 21.42 -2.59
N ASP A 24 -8.92 21.12 -1.66
CA ASP A 24 -9.19 20.25 -0.51
C ASP A 24 -10.24 20.83 0.44
N ILE A 25 -10.24 22.16 0.65
CA ILE A 25 -11.20 22.83 1.57
C ILE A 25 -12.60 22.79 0.97
N GLU A 26 -12.71 23.05 -0.33
CA GLU A 26 -13.99 22.92 -1.04
C GLU A 26 -14.51 21.48 -1.01
N ASN A 27 -13.63 20.50 -1.20
CA ASN A 27 -13.97 19.10 -1.11
C ASN A 27 -14.49 18.72 0.29
N MET A 28 -13.80 19.13 1.36
CA MET A 28 -14.24 18.90 2.75
C MET A 28 -15.55 19.61 3.06
N SER A 29 -15.73 20.85 2.59
CA SER A 29 -16.98 21.60 2.75
C SER A 29 -18.16 20.92 2.07
N LEU A 30 -17.94 20.35 0.87
CA LEU A 30 -18.99 19.62 0.15
C LEU A 30 -19.38 18.34 0.89
N VAL A 31 -18.41 17.60 1.46
CA VAL A 31 -18.70 16.41 2.26
C VAL A 31 -19.51 16.74 3.50
N SER A 32 -19.18 17.81 4.21
CA SER A 32 -19.98 18.27 5.36
C SER A 32 -21.44 18.58 4.97
N ARG A 33 -21.63 19.18 3.79
CA ARG A 33 -22.98 19.44 3.26
C ARG A 33 -23.72 18.15 2.86
N ILE A 34 -23.00 17.16 2.32
CA ILE A 34 -23.55 15.83 2.04
C ILE A 34 -24.01 15.17 3.35
N GLU A 35 -23.20 15.24 4.40
CA GLU A 35 -23.56 14.76 5.73
C GLU A 35 -24.84 15.43 6.27
N GLU A 36 -24.96 16.77 6.12
CA GLU A 36 -26.15 17.53 6.56
C GLU A 36 -27.42 17.14 5.80
N LEU A 37 -27.31 16.96 4.48
CA LEU A 37 -28.43 16.66 3.61
C LEU A 37 -28.86 15.19 3.61
N CYS A 38 -28.00 14.30 4.06
CA CYS A 38 -28.31 12.88 4.11
C CYS A 38 -29.34 12.63 5.24
N PRO A 39 -30.50 12.03 4.95
CA PRO A 39 -31.54 11.80 5.93
C PRO A 39 -31.07 10.81 7.02
N TYR A 40 -31.48 11.04 8.24
CA TYR A 40 -31.27 10.08 9.33
C TYR A 40 -31.97 8.76 9.02
N VAL A 41 -31.24 7.67 9.11
CA VAL A 41 -31.82 6.33 9.13
C VAL A 41 -32.29 6.09 10.56
N LYS A 42 -33.59 6.01 10.80
CA LYS A 42 -34.13 5.65 12.12
C LYS A 42 -33.57 4.28 12.49
N GLN A 43 -32.72 4.22 13.50
CA GLN A 43 -32.47 2.99 14.23
C GLN A 43 -33.68 2.75 15.11
N ASP A 44 -34.56 1.83 14.70
CA ASP A 44 -35.66 1.42 15.58
C ASP A 44 -35.04 0.80 16.82
N SER A 45 -35.28 1.49 17.96
CA SER A 45 -34.77 1.17 19.29
C SER A 45 -35.38 -0.10 19.93
N ASN A 46 -36.16 -0.87 19.18
CA ASN A 46 -36.73 -2.13 19.64
C ASN A 46 -35.97 -3.32 19.03
N GLU A 47 -35.01 -3.84 19.77
CA GLU A 47 -34.12 -4.95 19.42
C GLU A 47 -34.81 -6.31 19.19
N LYS A 48 -36.13 -6.41 19.12
CA LYS A 48 -36.83 -7.71 19.01
C LYS A 48 -37.34 -8.09 17.62
N GLU A 49 -37.44 -7.14 16.68
CA GLU A 49 -37.79 -7.45 15.28
C GLU A 49 -36.97 -6.56 14.35
N VAL A 50 -35.69 -6.81 14.25
CA VAL A 50 -34.88 -6.22 13.18
C VAL A 50 -35.24 -6.95 11.91
N ASP A 51 -36.16 -6.35 11.14
CA ASP A 51 -36.45 -6.76 9.77
C ASP A 51 -35.12 -7.02 9.02
N GLN A 52 -34.90 -8.25 8.55
CA GLN A 52 -33.67 -8.63 7.85
C GLN A 52 -33.40 -7.72 6.64
N ASN A 53 -34.43 -7.01 6.16
CA ASN A 53 -34.33 -6.00 5.10
C ASN A 53 -33.59 -4.71 5.53
N VAL A 54 -33.56 -4.35 6.84
CA VAL A 54 -32.84 -3.16 7.32
C VAL A 54 -31.35 -3.45 7.48
N LYS A 55 -30.96 -4.70 7.78
CA LYS A 55 -29.54 -5.12 7.79
C LYS A 55 -28.88 -5.05 6.41
N ASN A 56 -29.67 -5.01 5.34
CA ASN A 56 -29.23 -4.89 3.95
C ASN A 56 -29.33 -3.47 3.38
N SER A 57 -29.57 -2.43 4.18
CA SER A 57 -29.54 -1.06 3.69
C SER A 57 -28.11 -0.73 3.25
N ARG A 58 -27.92 -0.65 1.93
CA ARG A 58 -26.63 -0.43 1.28
C ARG A 58 -26.09 0.93 1.73
N LYS A 59 -24.92 0.95 2.35
CA LYS A 59 -24.22 2.19 2.70
C LYS A 59 -23.77 2.89 1.43
N THR A 60 -23.88 4.22 1.41
CA THR A 60 -23.32 5.04 0.35
C THR A 60 -21.89 5.40 0.73
N THR A 61 -20.92 4.93 -0.04
CA THR A 61 -19.52 5.31 0.14
C THR A 61 -19.27 6.68 -0.51
N VAL A 62 -18.73 7.62 0.27
CA VAL A 62 -18.33 8.95 -0.20
C VAL A 62 -16.82 9.02 -0.22
N LEU A 63 -16.23 9.02 -1.41
CA LEU A 63 -14.80 9.20 -1.60
C LEU A 63 -14.51 10.69 -1.81
N ILE A 64 -13.68 11.26 -0.97
CA ILE A 64 -13.21 12.64 -1.08
C ILE A 64 -11.74 12.64 -1.51
N HIS A 65 -11.45 13.33 -2.61
CA HIS A 65 -10.07 13.57 -3.01
C HIS A 65 -9.45 14.67 -2.15
N LEU A 66 -8.32 14.37 -1.52
CA LEU A 66 -7.49 15.33 -0.79
C LEU A 66 -6.05 15.20 -1.26
N SER A 67 -5.51 16.29 -1.79
CA SER A 67 -4.16 16.35 -2.35
C SER A 67 -3.12 16.58 -1.27
N LYS A 68 -3.42 17.41 -0.25
CA LYS A 68 -2.49 17.75 0.82
C LYS A 68 -2.45 16.66 1.87
N ARG A 69 -1.24 16.22 2.21
CA ARG A 69 -1.01 15.16 3.21
C ARG A 69 -1.67 15.47 4.55
N GLU A 70 -1.56 16.71 5.03
CA GLU A 70 -2.09 17.13 6.32
C GLU A 70 -3.62 17.01 6.35
N ASN A 71 -4.29 17.43 5.27
CA ASN A 71 -5.74 17.34 5.13
C ASN A 71 -6.21 15.89 5.06
N LEU A 72 -5.48 15.05 4.29
CA LEU A 72 -5.74 13.62 4.17
C LEU A 72 -5.59 12.93 5.53
N GLN A 73 -4.51 13.22 6.24
CA GLN A 73 -4.22 12.65 7.56
C GLN A 73 -5.30 13.08 8.57
N TRP A 74 -5.59 14.38 8.63
CA TRP A 74 -6.63 14.91 9.53
C TRP A 74 -7.99 14.25 9.27
N PHE A 75 -8.38 14.11 8.01
CA PHE A 75 -9.66 13.51 7.64
C PHE A 75 -9.70 12.04 8.08
N LYS A 76 -8.66 11.28 7.81
CA LYS A 76 -8.55 9.86 8.19
C LYS A 76 -8.60 9.64 9.69
N GLU A 77 -8.02 10.54 10.47
CA GLU A 77 -8.01 10.45 11.93
C GLU A 77 -9.35 10.85 12.57
N ASN A 78 -10.11 11.74 11.91
CA ASN A 78 -11.29 12.36 12.53
C ASN A 78 -12.63 11.97 11.88
N LYS A 79 -12.61 11.37 10.71
CA LYS A 79 -13.81 10.99 9.95
C LYS A 79 -13.84 9.49 9.67
N GLY A 80 -15.03 8.99 9.38
CA GLY A 80 -15.24 7.58 9.10
C GLY A 80 -16.69 7.31 8.73
N GLU A 81 -17.22 6.17 9.16
CA GLU A 81 -18.64 5.86 8.93
C GLU A 81 -19.56 6.74 9.80
N VAL A 82 -20.65 7.16 9.18
CA VAL A 82 -21.78 7.82 9.88
C VAL A 82 -22.98 6.85 9.81
N PRO A 83 -23.06 5.85 10.72
CA PRO A 83 -24.04 4.78 10.64
C PRO A 83 -25.49 5.29 10.65
N SER A 84 -25.77 6.32 11.49
CA SER A 84 -27.09 6.95 11.58
C SER A 84 -27.56 7.58 10.26
N LYS A 85 -26.66 7.81 9.31
CA LYS A 85 -26.95 8.37 8.00
C LYS A 85 -26.70 7.39 6.84
N GLY A 86 -26.22 6.20 7.12
CA GLY A 86 -25.87 5.20 6.10
C GLY A 86 -24.73 5.69 5.18
N LEU A 87 -23.82 6.50 5.70
CA LEU A 87 -22.67 7.03 4.96
C LEU A 87 -21.37 6.38 5.44
N ASP A 88 -20.47 6.15 4.50
CA ASP A 88 -19.08 5.75 4.76
C ASP A 88 -18.16 6.78 4.08
N LEU A 89 -17.56 7.65 4.89
CA LEU A 89 -16.74 8.76 4.45
C LEU A 89 -15.27 8.33 4.39
N ARG A 90 -14.64 8.49 3.23
CA ARG A 90 -13.22 8.11 3.04
C ARG A 90 -12.47 9.19 2.29
N ALA A 91 -11.34 9.56 2.84
CA ALA A 91 -10.40 10.42 2.14
C ALA A 91 -9.42 9.58 1.32
N ILE A 92 -9.20 10.00 0.10
CA ILE A 92 -8.26 9.39 -0.83
C ILE A 92 -7.39 10.46 -1.48
N ASN A 93 -6.15 10.10 -1.79
CA ASN A 93 -5.35 10.78 -2.79
C ASN A 93 -5.35 9.91 -4.05
N PHE A 94 -5.66 10.50 -5.21
CA PHE A 94 -5.83 9.74 -6.44
C PHE A 94 -4.51 9.10 -6.90
N HIS A 95 -3.41 9.84 -6.80
CA HIS A 95 -2.09 9.31 -7.11
C HIS A 95 -1.71 8.15 -6.19
N PHE A 96 -2.05 8.27 -4.90
CA PHE A 96 -1.79 7.21 -3.94
C PHE A 96 -2.56 5.92 -4.26
N ILE A 97 -3.85 6.03 -4.62
CA ILE A 97 -4.64 4.84 -5.01
C ILE A 97 -4.05 4.17 -6.24
N HIS A 98 -3.74 4.96 -7.28
CA HIS A 98 -3.12 4.40 -8.49
C HIS A 98 -1.74 3.80 -8.21
N ALA A 99 -0.91 4.46 -7.40
CA ALA A 99 0.39 3.93 -6.98
C ALA A 99 0.23 2.60 -6.22
N SER A 100 -0.75 2.52 -5.32
CA SER A 100 -1.07 1.31 -4.56
C SER A 100 -1.41 0.13 -5.48
N PHE A 101 -2.30 0.33 -6.47
CA PHE A 101 -2.64 -0.72 -7.45
C PHE A 101 -1.49 -1.07 -8.38
N PHE A 102 -0.76 -0.07 -8.84
CA PHE A 102 0.41 -0.27 -9.69
C PHE A 102 1.46 -1.12 -8.99
N ILE A 103 1.77 -0.80 -7.73
CA ILE A 103 2.72 -1.55 -6.92
C ILE A 103 2.20 -2.96 -6.61
N ASP A 104 0.89 -3.17 -6.40
CA ASP A 104 0.32 -4.52 -6.22
C ASP A 104 0.52 -5.39 -7.47
N VAL A 105 0.31 -4.84 -8.68
CA VAL A 105 0.57 -5.56 -9.94
C VAL A 105 2.05 -5.93 -10.07
N ILE A 106 2.93 -4.98 -9.80
CA ILE A 106 4.39 -5.20 -9.84
C ILE A 106 4.81 -6.26 -8.82
N ALA A 107 4.33 -6.16 -7.59
CA ALA A 107 4.68 -7.10 -6.52
C ALA A 107 4.29 -8.55 -6.87
N GLN A 108 3.08 -8.75 -7.41
CA GLN A 108 2.61 -10.08 -7.83
C GLN A 108 3.53 -10.70 -8.89
N GLU A 109 3.97 -9.91 -9.87
CA GLU A 109 4.89 -10.42 -10.88
C GLU A 109 6.30 -10.61 -10.36
N LEU A 110 6.81 -9.67 -9.55
CA LEU A 110 8.12 -9.78 -8.91
C LEU A 110 8.22 -11.08 -8.08
N ILE A 111 7.20 -11.34 -7.26
CA ILE A 111 7.11 -12.57 -6.47
C ILE A 111 7.06 -13.79 -7.39
N SER A 112 6.19 -13.77 -8.40
CA SER A 112 6.01 -14.92 -9.30
C SER A 112 7.29 -15.26 -10.06
N ARG A 113 8.06 -14.25 -10.48
CA ARG A 113 9.25 -14.44 -11.31
C ARG A 113 10.51 -14.75 -10.51
N TYR A 114 10.72 -14.08 -9.39
CA TYR A 114 12.00 -14.12 -8.67
C TYR A 114 11.93 -14.71 -7.28
N LEU A 115 10.77 -14.66 -6.59
CA LEU A 115 10.66 -14.95 -5.18
C LEU A 115 9.81 -16.20 -4.86
N SER A 116 9.01 -16.71 -5.81
CA SER A 116 8.16 -17.88 -5.55
C SER A 116 8.96 -19.18 -5.65
N GLY A 117 8.70 -20.12 -4.70
CA GLY A 117 9.26 -21.46 -4.74
C GLY A 117 10.76 -21.58 -4.42
N LYS A 118 11.46 -20.49 -4.19
CA LYS A 118 12.82 -20.55 -3.63
C LYS A 118 12.68 -20.97 -2.18
N LYS A 119 13.29 -22.09 -1.80
CA LYS A 119 13.55 -22.39 -0.39
C LYS A 119 14.20 -21.15 0.19
N LEU A 120 13.56 -20.59 1.21
CA LEU A 120 14.03 -19.44 1.95
C LEU A 120 15.48 -19.68 2.35
N THR A 121 16.39 -19.06 1.62
CA THR A 121 17.79 -19.04 2.05
C THR A 121 17.86 -18.07 3.22
N THR A 122 18.46 -18.52 4.30
CA THR A 122 18.62 -17.78 5.57
C THR A 122 19.53 -16.54 5.46
N SER A 123 20.07 -16.25 4.29
CA SER A 123 20.88 -15.05 4.03
C SER A 123 20.00 -14.00 3.36
N GLY A 124 19.77 -12.92 4.05
CA GLY A 124 19.06 -11.76 3.53
C GLY A 124 19.70 -11.18 2.29
N GLN A 125 18.88 -10.95 1.29
CA GLN A 125 19.31 -10.37 0.02
C GLN A 125 18.82 -8.93 -0.08
N ASP A 126 19.61 -8.11 -0.75
CA ASP A 126 19.17 -6.79 -1.17
C ASP A 126 18.20 -6.92 -2.34
N LEU A 127 17.18 -6.05 -2.39
CA LEU A 127 16.30 -5.87 -3.53
C LEU A 127 16.66 -4.55 -4.24
N PRO A 128 17.51 -4.61 -5.28
CA PRO A 128 17.86 -3.45 -6.06
C PRO A 128 16.72 -3.06 -7.01
N ILE A 129 16.32 -1.79 -6.95
CA ILE A 129 15.23 -1.18 -7.70
C ILE A 129 15.73 0.10 -8.36
N VAL A 130 15.23 0.41 -9.56
CA VAL A 130 15.40 1.71 -10.21
C VAL A 130 14.04 2.40 -10.28
N LEU A 131 13.94 3.60 -9.74
CA LEU A 131 12.80 4.48 -9.89
C LEU A 131 13.25 5.71 -10.69
N ALA A 132 12.80 5.79 -11.95
CA ALA A 132 13.07 6.93 -12.81
C ALA A 132 11.88 7.90 -12.80
N GLY A 133 12.11 9.11 -12.28
CA GLY A 133 11.10 10.13 -12.06
C GLY A 133 10.59 10.16 -10.61
N LEU A 134 11.09 11.10 -9.82
CA LEU A 134 10.56 11.39 -8.49
C LEU A 134 9.49 12.48 -8.60
N THR A 135 8.46 12.22 -9.40
CA THR A 135 7.23 13.02 -9.50
C THR A 135 6.34 12.74 -8.29
N GLU A 136 5.20 13.45 -8.15
CA GLU A 136 4.24 13.17 -7.08
C GLU A 136 3.78 11.70 -7.10
N PHE A 137 3.54 11.14 -8.28
CA PHE A 137 3.20 9.72 -8.42
C PHE A 137 4.38 8.82 -8.04
N GLY A 138 5.62 9.18 -8.44
CA GLY A 138 6.84 8.47 -8.05
C GLY A 138 7.08 8.47 -6.55
N GLU A 139 6.81 9.60 -5.86
CA GLU A 139 6.85 9.69 -4.40
C GLU A 139 5.87 8.69 -3.75
N HIS A 140 4.64 8.60 -4.27
CA HIS A 140 3.65 7.64 -3.77
C HIS A 140 4.04 6.18 -4.06
N CYS A 141 4.64 5.89 -5.23
CA CYS A 141 5.21 4.57 -5.49
C CYS A 141 6.31 4.22 -4.49
N LEU A 142 7.18 5.18 -4.15
CA LEU A 142 8.25 4.98 -3.18
C LEU A 142 7.70 4.67 -1.78
N LEU A 143 6.66 5.37 -1.34
CA LEU A 143 5.97 5.09 -0.08
C LEU A 143 5.31 3.71 -0.07
N GLU A 144 4.63 3.33 -1.14
CA GLU A 144 4.01 1.99 -1.27
C GLU A 144 5.08 0.88 -1.30
N ILE A 145 6.21 1.08 -2.00
CA ILE A 145 7.35 0.15 -1.95
C ILE A 145 7.86 0.01 -0.52
N ALA A 146 8.02 1.12 0.21
CA ALA A 146 8.46 1.08 1.60
C ALA A 146 7.51 0.25 2.46
N MET A 147 6.20 0.48 2.35
CA MET A 147 5.17 -0.17 3.17
C MET A 147 4.87 -1.62 2.77
N MET A 148 4.98 -1.97 1.49
CA MET A 148 4.46 -3.23 0.97
C MET A 148 5.52 -4.23 0.52
N PHE A 149 6.73 -3.78 0.12
CA PHE A 149 7.78 -4.69 -0.35
C PHE A 149 8.56 -5.33 0.80
N HIS A 150 7.82 -6.00 1.67
CA HIS A 150 8.37 -6.89 2.68
C HIS A 150 8.20 -8.33 2.18
N PHE A 151 9.29 -8.91 1.70
CA PHE A 151 9.33 -10.25 1.10
C PHE A 151 10.27 -11.17 1.85
N LEU A 152 9.93 -12.45 1.89
CA LEU A 152 10.79 -13.46 2.47
C LEU A 152 12.15 -13.49 1.77
N GLY A 153 13.23 -13.49 2.54
CA GLY A 153 14.59 -13.50 2.04
C GLY A 153 15.12 -12.14 1.57
N ILE A 154 14.30 -11.07 1.63
CA ILE A 154 14.73 -9.71 1.34
C ILE A 154 14.90 -8.94 2.65
N GLU A 155 16.10 -8.42 2.89
CA GLU A 155 16.39 -7.59 4.06
C GLU A 155 16.35 -6.10 3.76
N ARG A 156 16.87 -5.70 2.60
CA ARG A 156 16.99 -4.27 2.26
C ARG A 156 16.49 -3.99 0.85
N LYS A 157 15.83 -2.86 0.71
CA LYS A 157 15.45 -2.27 -0.57
C LYS A 157 16.47 -1.17 -0.91
N LYS A 158 17.26 -1.37 -1.96
CA LYS A 158 18.22 -0.39 -2.47
C LYS A 158 17.66 0.25 -3.72
N ILE A 159 17.32 1.53 -3.67
CA ILE A 159 16.59 2.22 -4.72
C ILE A 159 17.45 3.30 -5.33
N VAL A 160 17.81 3.13 -6.60
CA VAL A 160 18.38 4.21 -7.41
C VAL A 160 17.24 5.10 -7.88
N ILE A 161 17.29 6.37 -7.50
CA ILE A 161 16.39 7.41 -8.01
C ILE A 161 17.09 8.07 -9.20
N LEU A 162 16.52 7.87 -10.39
CA LEU A 162 17.04 8.44 -11.63
C LEU A 162 16.15 9.62 -12.05
N ASP A 163 16.68 10.83 -11.99
CA ASP A 163 15.92 12.03 -12.34
C ASP A 163 16.84 13.21 -12.71
N ASP A 164 16.27 14.25 -13.29
CA ASP A 164 16.94 15.54 -13.44
C ASP A 164 16.81 16.33 -12.12
N ASN A 165 17.90 16.97 -11.65
CA ASN A 165 17.98 17.65 -10.35
C ASN A 165 17.63 16.71 -9.17
N VAL A 166 18.06 15.47 -9.23
CA VAL A 166 17.67 14.39 -8.33
C VAL A 166 17.97 14.69 -6.85
N GLU A 167 19.10 15.34 -6.55
CA GLU A 167 19.48 15.70 -5.16
C GLU A 167 18.47 16.67 -4.52
N GLU A 168 17.97 17.64 -5.30
CA GLU A 168 16.94 18.58 -4.85
C GLU A 168 15.60 17.89 -4.64
N LYS A 169 15.20 17.03 -5.57
CA LYS A 169 13.95 16.25 -5.47
C LYS A 169 13.98 15.30 -4.28
N VAL A 170 15.06 14.58 -4.06
CA VAL A 170 15.22 13.69 -2.89
C VAL A 170 15.21 14.51 -1.58
N ARG A 171 15.83 15.69 -1.55
CA ARG A 171 15.74 16.59 -0.39
C ARG A 171 14.30 17.04 -0.14
N SER A 172 13.58 17.44 -1.18
CA SER A 172 12.16 17.81 -1.09
C SER A 172 11.31 16.65 -0.59
N PHE A 173 11.56 15.43 -1.08
CA PHE A 173 10.90 14.22 -0.60
C PHE A 173 11.11 14.02 0.91
N TYR A 174 12.33 14.11 1.41
CA TYR A 174 12.61 13.99 2.85
C TYR A 174 11.99 15.13 3.68
N GLN A 175 11.82 16.32 3.12
CA GLN A 175 11.10 17.41 3.79
C GLN A 175 9.60 17.10 3.92
N LYS A 176 8.98 16.49 2.90
CA LYS A 176 7.59 16.06 2.94
C LYS A 176 7.38 14.83 3.84
N TYR A 177 8.35 13.92 3.86
CA TYR A 177 8.29 12.62 4.55
C TYR A 177 9.51 12.44 5.46
N PRO A 178 9.64 13.26 6.53
CA PRO A 178 10.84 13.24 7.37
C PRO A 178 11.07 11.90 8.06
N ASP A 179 9.99 11.16 8.31
CA ASP A 179 10.05 9.86 8.97
C ASP A 179 10.61 8.75 8.08
N PHE A 180 10.68 8.99 6.76
CA PHE A 180 11.20 8.02 5.82
C PHE A 180 12.70 7.72 6.05
N CYS A 181 13.47 8.70 6.50
CA CYS A 181 14.89 8.52 6.82
C CYS A 181 15.16 7.59 8.03
N LEU A 182 14.11 7.26 8.80
CA LEU A 182 14.21 6.36 9.96
C LEU A 182 14.00 4.88 9.58
N LEU A 183 13.67 4.60 8.33
CA LEU A 183 13.53 3.24 7.84
C LEU A 183 14.91 2.64 7.58
N ASN A 184 15.24 1.57 8.32
CA ASN A 184 16.56 0.94 8.24
C ASN A 184 16.68 -0.06 7.08
N ASP A 185 15.55 -0.47 6.50
CA ASP A 185 15.46 -1.49 5.46
C ASP A 185 15.34 -0.91 4.05
N ILE A 186 15.48 0.42 3.89
CA ILE A 186 15.41 1.11 2.61
C ILE A 186 16.52 2.16 2.50
N SER A 187 17.16 2.23 1.35
CA SER A 187 18.21 3.22 1.05
C SER A 187 17.98 3.82 -0.32
N LEU A 188 18.07 5.15 -0.42
CA LEU A 188 17.95 5.90 -1.67
C LEU A 188 19.33 6.32 -2.19
N TYR A 189 19.54 6.10 -3.48
CA TYR A 189 20.77 6.44 -4.20
C TYR A 189 20.39 7.40 -5.34
N PRO A 190 20.56 8.72 -5.18
CA PRO A 190 20.26 9.68 -6.24
C PRO A 190 21.28 9.58 -7.38
N LEU A 191 20.81 9.48 -8.61
CA LEU A 191 21.63 9.44 -9.83
C LEU A 191 21.04 10.41 -10.86
N GLU A 192 21.86 11.40 -11.30
CA GLU A 192 21.45 12.32 -12.35
C GLU A 192 21.21 11.58 -13.69
N LYS A 193 20.11 11.90 -14.35
CA LYS A 193 19.76 11.28 -15.64
C LYS A 193 20.83 11.51 -16.70
N VAL A 194 21.49 12.68 -16.68
CA VAL A 194 22.62 13.00 -17.56
C VAL A 194 23.81 12.09 -17.30
N ASP A 195 24.09 11.76 -16.04
CA ASP A 195 25.19 10.85 -15.70
C ASP A 195 24.87 9.42 -16.15
N PHE A 196 23.63 8.96 -15.99
CA PHE A 196 23.19 7.67 -16.52
C PHE A 196 23.43 7.55 -18.03
N MET A 197 23.07 8.59 -18.81
CA MET A 197 23.24 8.60 -20.27
C MET A 197 24.72 8.55 -20.71
N ARG A 198 25.65 8.97 -19.81
CA ARG A 198 27.09 8.94 -20.04
C ARG A 198 27.79 7.67 -19.56
N LEU A 199 27.09 6.76 -18.88
CA LEU A 199 27.68 5.55 -18.31
C LEU A 199 28.41 4.69 -19.33
N ASP A 200 27.98 4.69 -20.58
CA ASP A 200 28.67 3.99 -21.68
C ASP A 200 30.03 4.62 -22.06
N VAL A 201 30.26 5.87 -21.66
CA VAL A 201 31.45 6.67 -22.05
C VAL A 201 32.42 6.83 -20.89
N ALA A 202 31.92 6.88 -19.67
CA ALA A 202 32.70 7.25 -18.49
C ALA A 202 33.61 6.14 -17.92
N PHE A 203 33.44 4.89 -18.33
CA PHE A 203 34.31 3.79 -17.86
C PHE A 203 35.78 3.91 -18.25
N LYS A 204 36.16 4.95 -18.98
CA LYS A 204 37.54 5.09 -19.48
C LYS A 204 38.39 6.17 -18.84
N ASN A 205 37.83 7.13 -18.12
CA ASN A 205 38.63 8.26 -17.60
C ASN A 205 38.01 8.80 -16.30
N GLU A 206 38.53 8.48 -15.09
CA GLU A 206 38.31 9.37 -13.94
C GLU A 206 39.21 9.06 -12.73
N GLU A 207 40.09 10.05 -12.40
CA GLU A 207 40.64 10.28 -11.08
C GLU A 207 39.71 11.25 -10.30
N GLU A 208 38.63 10.71 -9.68
CA GLU A 208 37.77 11.46 -8.75
C GLU A 208 38.09 11.10 -7.29
N SER A 209 37.75 12.01 -6.33
CA SER A 209 38.01 11.81 -4.89
C SER A 209 37.41 10.47 -4.40
N LYS A 210 38.17 9.75 -3.56
CA LYS A 210 37.84 8.36 -3.12
C LYS A 210 36.41 8.18 -2.64
N THR A 211 35.84 9.09 -1.86
CA THR A 211 34.49 8.98 -1.31
C THR A 211 33.39 9.12 -2.36
N LYS A 212 33.58 10.04 -3.33
CA LYS A 212 32.65 10.23 -4.44
C LYS A 212 32.71 9.05 -5.41
N HIS A 213 33.88 8.48 -5.56
CA HIS A 213 34.12 7.29 -6.40
C HIS A 213 33.47 6.02 -5.80
N GLU A 214 33.54 5.83 -4.48
CA GLU A 214 32.90 4.68 -3.81
C GLU A 214 31.37 4.74 -3.92
N ARG A 215 30.77 5.91 -3.72
CA ARG A 215 29.30 6.10 -3.86
C ARG A 215 28.84 5.83 -5.29
N LYS A 216 29.48 6.41 -6.29
CA LYS A 216 29.19 6.15 -7.71
C LYS A 216 29.33 4.66 -8.03
N LYS A 217 30.32 3.98 -7.49
CA LYS A 217 30.52 2.54 -7.69
C LYS A 217 29.38 1.71 -7.09
N GLU A 218 28.82 2.10 -5.95
CA GLU A 218 27.66 1.43 -5.36
C GLU A 218 26.39 1.68 -6.15
N GLU A 219 26.13 2.92 -6.59
CA GLU A 219 25.00 3.28 -7.47
C GLU A 219 25.00 2.44 -8.75
N HIS A 220 26.15 2.31 -9.40
CA HIS A 220 26.33 1.46 -10.59
C HIS A 220 26.08 -0.01 -10.28
N HIS A 221 26.60 -0.51 -9.17
CA HIS A 221 26.40 -1.90 -8.77
C HIS A 221 24.93 -2.22 -8.51
N ILE A 222 24.16 -1.29 -7.90
CA ILE A 222 22.72 -1.44 -7.68
C ILE A 222 21.98 -1.39 -9.02
N LEU A 223 22.34 -0.44 -9.89
CA LEU A 223 21.78 -0.31 -11.23
C LEU A 223 21.97 -1.60 -12.03
N ASP A 224 23.19 -2.13 -12.10
CA ASP A 224 23.53 -3.35 -12.83
C ASP A 224 22.74 -4.59 -12.37
N ARG A 225 22.34 -4.63 -11.09
CA ARG A 225 21.64 -5.76 -10.48
C ARG A 225 20.15 -5.55 -10.29
N ALA A 226 19.59 -4.45 -10.77
CA ALA A 226 18.18 -4.15 -10.56
C ALA A 226 17.27 -5.31 -10.98
N PHE A 227 16.35 -5.72 -10.10
CA PHE A 227 15.28 -6.67 -10.42
C PHE A 227 14.05 -5.96 -10.99
N LEU A 228 13.91 -4.68 -10.69
CA LEU A 228 12.75 -3.88 -11.01
C LEU A 228 13.16 -2.50 -11.46
N VAL A 229 12.54 -2.03 -12.51
CA VAL A 229 12.62 -0.67 -13.03
C VAL A 229 11.20 -0.11 -13.10
N ILE A 230 10.99 1.05 -12.55
CA ILE A 230 9.72 1.79 -12.61
C ILE A 230 10.01 3.18 -13.15
N THR A 231 9.27 3.62 -14.17
CA THR A 231 9.37 4.99 -14.67
C THR A 231 8.06 5.73 -14.43
N THR A 232 8.18 6.90 -13.81
CA THR A 232 7.08 7.74 -13.33
C THR A 232 7.29 9.22 -13.66
N LEU A 233 7.94 9.47 -14.81
CA LEU A 233 8.14 10.82 -15.34
C LEU A 233 6.79 11.43 -15.77
N ASP A 234 6.74 12.75 -15.91
CA ASP A 234 5.50 13.48 -16.19
C ASP A 234 4.91 13.16 -17.58
N SER A 235 5.76 12.82 -18.54
CA SER A 235 5.35 12.49 -19.91
C SER A 235 5.44 11.00 -20.19
N VAL A 236 4.40 10.43 -20.80
CA VAL A 236 4.39 9.04 -21.29
C VAL A 236 5.52 8.79 -22.30
N LEU A 237 5.81 9.76 -23.17
CA LEU A 237 6.89 9.62 -24.15
C LEU A 237 8.25 9.54 -23.47
N GLU A 238 8.49 10.36 -22.45
CA GLU A 238 9.71 10.30 -21.65
C GLU A 238 9.82 8.98 -20.90
N ASN A 239 8.72 8.49 -20.30
CA ASN A 239 8.68 7.20 -19.63
C ASN A 239 9.07 6.07 -20.60
N LEU A 240 8.47 6.02 -21.78
CA LEU A 240 8.78 5.01 -22.80
C LEU A 240 10.23 5.11 -23.31
N GLN A 241 10.72 6.34 -23.54
CA GLN A 241 12.11 6.56 -23.96
C GLN A 241 13.07 6.08 -22.88
N THR A 242 12.87 6.48 -21.63
CA THR A 242 13.70 6.05 -20.49
C THR A 242 13.66 4.54 -20.30
N CYS A 243 12.50 3.92 -20.41
CA CYS A 243 12.37 2.45 -20.39
C CYS A 243 13.20 1.79 -21.48
N ARG A 244 13.19 2.34 -22.71
CA ARG A 244 13.97 1.81 -23.82
C ARG A 244 15.47 1.95 -23.60
N GLU A 245 15.91 3.10 -23.07
CA GLU A 245 17.30 3.37 -22.76
C GLU A 245 17.81 2.42 -21.66
N LEU A 246 17.04 2.26 -20.56
CA LEU A 246 17.35 1.31 -19.49
C LEU A 246 17.35 -0.14 -20.02
N ARG A 247 16.39 -0.52 -20.86
CA ARG A 247 16.39 -1.84 -21.48
C ARG A 247 17.63 -2.08 -22.33
N ASN A 248 18.02 -1.12 -23.16
CA ASN A 248 19.23 -1.21 -23.97
C ASN A 248 20.49 -1.33 -23.10
N TYR A 249 20.54 -0.58 -21.99
CA TYR A 249 21.60 -0.69 -20.99
C TYR A 249 21.69 -2.13 -20.46
N TYR A 250 20.58 -2.72 -19.97
CA TYR A 250 20.58 -4.08 -19.43
C TYR A 250 20.91 -5.16 -20.46
N LEU A 251 20.46 -5.01 -21.70
CA LEU A 251 20.81 -5.94 -22.77
C LEU A 251 22.32 -5.97 -23.01
N ARG A 252 23.00 -4.83 -22.90
CA ARG A 252 24.45 -4.74 -23.04
C ARG A 252 25.20 -5.20 -21.79
N ALA A 253 24.75 -4.76 -20.61
CA ALA A 253 25.42 -5.05 -19.34
C ALA A 253 25.29 -6.53 -18.91
N ARG A 254 24.19 -7.20 -19.25
CA ARG A 254 23.85 -8.56 -18.76
C ARG A 254 23.79 -9.64 -19.83
N ASN A 255 24.16 -9.33 -21.09
CA ASN A 255 24.06 -10.26 -22.22
C ASN A 255 22.67 -10.94 -22.35
N GLY A 256 21.59 -10.25 -21.94
CA GLY A 256 20.22 -10.74 -22.00
C GLY A 256 19.83 -11.77 -20.96
N ILE A 257 20.70 -12.08 -19.96
CA ILE A 257 20.41 -12.99 -18.87
C ILE A 257 19.86 -12.18 -17.68
N ASP A 258 18.77 -12.66 -17.05
CA ASP A 258 18.13 -12.06 -15.87
C ASP A 258 17.73 -10.57 -16.03
N ASP A 259 17.03 -10.28 -17.11
CA ASP A 259 16.46 -8.95 -17.38
C ASP A 259 15.55 -8.47 -16.26
N PRO A 260 15.66 -7.21 -15.79
CA PRO A 260 14.74 -6.66 -14.80
C PRO A 260 13.31 -6.57 -15.38
N LEU A 261 12.33 -6.59 -14.49
CA LEU A 261 10.98 -6.14 -14.81
C LEU A 261 11.02 -4.64 -15.06
N ILE A 262 10.48 -4.19 -16.18
CA ILE A 262 10.42 -2.76 -16.51
C ILE A 262 8.96 -2.35 -16.69
N TYR A 263 8.55 -1.38 -15.87
CA TYR A 263 7.22 -0.81 -15.90
C TYR A 263 7.26 0.69 -16.11
N TYR A 264 6.30 1.22 -16.87
CA TYR A 264 6.07 2.65 -16.96
C TYR A 264 4.64 3.00 -16.56
N PHE A 265 4.50 4.19 -15.97
CA PHE A 265 3.23 4.78 -15.62
C PHE A 265 2.76 5.74 -16.73
N SER A 266 1.45 5.76 -16.97
CA SER A 266 0.82 6.68 -17.89
C SER A 266 -0.43 7.29 -17.25
N GLN A 267 -0.49 8.62 -17.22
CA GLN A 267 -1.72 9.37 -16.87
C GLN A 267 -2.58 9.66 -18.10
N GLU A 268 -1.96 9.68 -19.26
CA GLU A 268 -2.62 10.01 -20.51
C GLU A 268 -3.40 8.80 -21.02
N ASN A 269 -4.54 9.04 -21.66
CA ASN A 269 -5.31 7.99 -22.30
C ASN A 269 -4.42 7.27 -23.30
N ARG A 270 -4.20 5.98 -23.06
CA ARG A 270 -3.41 5.08 -23.90
C ARG A 270 -3.79 5.21 -25.38
N ASP A 271 -5.09 5.38 -25.67
CA ASP A 271 -5.58 5.58 -27.02
C ASP A 271 -5.08 6.88 -27.67
N THR A 272 -4.87 7.94 -26.90
CA THR A 272 -4.27 9.19 -27.39
C THR A 272 -2.81 8.99 -27.72
N VAL A 273 -2.05 8.36 -26.82
CA VAL A 273 -0.65 8.01 -27.04
C VAL A 273 -0.51 7.00 -28.18
N PHE A 274 -1.33 5.95 -28.19
CA PHE A 274 -1.35 4.97 -29.29
C PHE A 274 -1.87 5.55 -30.59
N THR A 275 -2.75 6.54 -30.58
CA THR A 275 -3.17 7.23 -31.81
C THR A 275 -2.04 8.05 -32.40
N LEU A 276 -1.25 8.72 -31.56
CA LEU A 276 -0.02 9.40 -31.96
C LEU A 276 1.06 8.40 -32.42
N LEU A 277 1.10 7.21 -31.82
CA LEU A 277 2.04 6.14 -32.12
C LEU A 277 1.47 5.08 -33.09
N LYS A 278 0.17 5.11 -33.42
CA LYS A 278 -0.53 4.12 -34.30
C LYS A 278 0.02 4.04 -35.70
N ASN A 279 0.66 5.09 -36.16
CA ASN A 279 1.45 5.02 -37.40
C ASN A 279 2.78 4.24 -37.23
N ASP A 280 3.13 3.91 -35.97
CA ASP A 280 4.27 3.08 -35.67
C ASP A 280 3.80 1.74 -35.06
N THR A 281 3.40 0.79 -35.92
CA THR A 281 3.07 -0.60 -35.55
C THR A 281 4.18 -1.27 -34.74
N ARG A 282 5.33 -0.62 -34.61
CA ARG A 282 6.49 -1.05 -33.85
C ARG A 282 6.32 -0.93 -32.33
N VAL A 283 5.46 -0.04 -31.77
CA VAL A 283 5.38 0.15 -30.31
C VAL A 283 4.87 -1.11 -29.60
N ASN A 284 3.77 -1.72 -30.05
CA ASN A 284 3.29 -2.97 -29.47
C ASN A 284 4.26 -4.14 -29.67
N GLN A 285 5.01 -4.14 -30.78
CA GLN A 285 6.08 -5.11 -31.02
C GLN A 285 7.28 -4.82 -30.10
N TYR A 286 7.61 -3.54 -29.87
CA TYR A 286 8.68 -3.12 -28.97
C TYR A 286 8.35 -3.46 -27.51
N GLU A 287 7.15 -3.18 -27.01
CA GLU A 287 6.77 -3.54 -25.64
C GLU A 287 6.92 -5.05 -25.40
N ARG A 288 6.47 -5.87 -26.36
CA ARG A 288 6.60 -7.33 -26.28
C ARG A 288 8.06 -7.79 -26.43
N ALA A 289 8.78 -7.28 -27.41
CA ALA A 289 10.16 -7.66 -27.69
C ALA A 289 11.11 -7.18 -26.59
N LEU A 290 10.88 -5.97 -26.06
CA LEU A 290 11.67 -5.39 -24.99
C LEU A 290 11.18 -5.74 -23.60
N LYS A 291 10.07 -6.49 -23.46
CA LYS A 291 9.48 -6.87 -22.16
C LYS A 291 9.20 -5.66 -21.26
N ILE A 292 8.82 -4.53 -21.84
CA ILE A 292 8.39 -3.32 -21.15
C ILE A 292 6.88 -3.41 -20.97
N ARG A 293 6.35 -2.96 -19.83
CA ARG A 293 4.93 -3.02 -19.48
C ARG A 293 4.41 -1.65 -19.11
N GLY A 294 3.33 -1.24 -19.73
CA GLY A 294 2.62 -0.01 -19.38
C GLY A 294 1.52 -0.23 -18.37
N TYR A 295 1.41 0.68 -17.43
CA TYR A 295 0.25 0.83 -16.56
C TYR A 295 -0.45 2.13 -16.91
N ASP A 296 -1.60 2.01 -17.55
CA ASP A 296 -2.48 3.13 -17.87
C ASP A 296 -3.52 3.30 -16.77
N CYS A 297 -3.46 4.42 -16.06
CA CYS A 297 -4.38 4.66 -14.96
C CYS A 297 -5.84 4.82 -15.41
N SER A 298 -6.07 5.27 -16.65
CA SER A 298 -7.42 5.46 -17.18
C SER A 298 -8.12 4.15 -17.52
N GLU A 299 -7.38 3.11 -17.90
CA GLU A 299 -7.88 1.77 -18.21
C GLU A 299 -7.79 0.82 -17.01
N ALA A 300 -6.71 0.95 -16.22
CA ALA A 300 -6.41 0.02 -15.15
C ALA A 300 -7.35 0.15 -13.96
N LEU A 301 -7.89 1.36 -13.72
CA LEU A 301 -8.67 1.62 -12.53
C LEU A 301 -9.75 2.69 -12.76
N THR A 302 -10.90 2.27 -13.24
CA THR A 302 -12.08 3.13 -13.34
C THR A 302 -12.70 3.38 -11.95
N LEU A 303 -13.48 4.46 -11.79
CA LEU A 303 -14.19 4.73 -10.52
C LEU A 303 -14.99 3.52 -10.00
N PRO A 304 -15.79 2.80 -10.82
CA PRO A 304 -16.46 1.58 -10.35
C PRO A 304 -15.50 0.52 -9.81
N GLN A 305 -14.35 0.33 -10.45
CA GLN A 305 -13.34 -0.62 -9.98
C GLN A 305 -12.67 -0.15 -8.68
N ILE A 306 -12.45 1.17 -8.50
CA ILE A 306 -11.98 1.72 -7.22
C ILE A 306 -12.96 1.36 -6.10
N PHE A 307 -14.26 1.60 -6.30
CA PHE A 307 -15.27 1.25 -5.30
C PHE A 307 -15.33 -0.26 -5.03
N GLU A 308 -15.30 -1.11 -6.07
CA GLU A 308 -15.31 -2.58 -5.92
C GLU A 308 -14.09 -3.07 -5.15
N ASN A 309 -12.90 -2.53 -5.45
CA ASN A 309 -11.67 -2.93 -4.80
C ASN A 309 -11.63 -2.48 -3.33
N ILE A 310 -12.07 -1.26 -3.04
CA ILE A 310 -12.21 -0.75 -1.67
C ILE A 310 -13.15 -1.67 -0.88
N GLU A 311 -14.31 -2.03 -1.44
CA GLU A 311 -15.28 -2.90 -0.78
C GLU A 311 -14.69 -4.30 -0.53
N THR A 312 -13.97 -4.86 -1.49
CA THR A 312 -13.35 -6.20 -1.37
C THR A 312 -12.25 -6.21 -0.30
N ASN A 313 -11.38 -5.21 -0.31
CA ASN A 313 -10.33 -5.08 0.72
C ASN A 313 -10.93 -4.87 2.11
N ASP A 314 -12.00 -4.10 2.22
CA ASP A 314 -12.68 -3.89 3.49
C ASP A 314 -13.35 -5.15 4.04
N LYS A 315 -13.89 -6.01 3.17
CA LYS A 315 -14.47 -7.30 3.62
C LYS A 315 -13.43 -8.16 4.33
N LEU A 316 -12.22 -8.28 3.74
CA LEU A 316 -11.13 -9.05 4.35
C LEU A 316 -10.59 -8.34 5.60
N ALA A 317 -10.33 -7.04 5.52
CA ALA A 317 -9.84 -6.25 6.64
C ALA A 317 -10.81 -6.26 7.83
N LYS A 318 -12.12 -6.18 7.57
CA LYS A 318 -13.17 -6.31 8.60
C LYS A 318 -13.20 -7.71 9.21
N ALA A 319 -13.03 -8.75 8.40
CA ALA A 319 -12.95 -10.12 8.90
C ALA A 319 -11.74 -10.29 9.84
N MET A 320 -10.56 -9.75 9.46
CA MET A 320 -9.37 -9.75 10.31
C MET A 320 -9.59 -8.98 11.61
N HIS A 321 -10.18 -7.79 11.55
CA HIS A 321 -10.52 -7.00 12.72
C HIS A 321 -11.45 -7.75 13.67
N ASN A 322 -12.47 -8.42 13.16
CA ASN A 322 -13.42 -9.19 13.95
C ASN A 322 -12.75 -10.40 14.63
N GLU A 323 -11.76 -11.05 13.99
CA GLU A 323 -10.97 -12.11 14.65
C GLU A 323 -10.10 -11.53 15.77
N TYR A 324 -9.48 -10.37 15.52
CA TYR A 324 -8.72 -9.67 16.57
C TYR A 324 -9.58 -9.33 17.80
N LEU A 325 -10.84 -8.91 17.61
CA LEU A 325 -11.77 -8.64 18.70
C LEU A 325 -12.14 -9.87 19.54
N LYS A 326 -11.95 -11.09 19.02
CA LYS A 326 -12.21 -12.35 19.76
C LYS A 326 -11.06 -12.73 20.70
N LEU A 327 -9.89 -12.08 20.59
CA LEU A 327 -8.77 -12.37 21.46
C LEU A 327 -9.09 -12.01 22.92
N PRO A 328 -8.55 -12.76 23.91
CA PRO A 328 -8.68 -12.41 25.30
C PRO A 328 -8.20 -10.98 25.59
N PRO A 329 -8.80 -10.26 26.56
CA PRO A 329 -8.43 -8.89 26.89
C PRO A 329 -6.94 -8.67 27.18
N GLU A 330 -6.27 -9.71 27.69
CA GLU A 330 -4.86 -9.70 28.03
C GLU A 330 -3.94 -9.75 26.77
N GLN A 331 -4.43 -10.32 25.67
CA GLN A 331 -3.69 -10.45 24.41
C GLN A 331 -4.09 -9.38 23.38
N ALA A 332 -5.31 -8.85 23.48
CA ALA A 332 -5.73 -7.74 22.65
C ALA A 332 -5.47 -6.44 23.40
N GLU A 333 -4.68 -5.57 22.79
CA GLU A 333 -4.71 -4.15 23.15
C GLU A 333 -6.07 -3.60 22.67
N LYS A 334 -7.15 -4.01 23.36
CA LYS A 334 -8.50 -3.78 22.88
C LYS A 334 -8.84 -2.30 22.83
N LEU A 335 -9.00 -1.80 21.64
CA LEU A 335 -10.11 -0.93 21.32
C LEU A 335 -11.29 -1.88 21.01
N ASP A 336 -12.19 -2.14 21.94
CA ASP A 336 -13.44 -2.90 21.73
C ASP A 336 -14.40 -2.08 20.85
N ILE A 337 -13.89 -1.61 19.71
CA ILE A 337 -14.61 -0.73 18.81
C ILE A 337 -14.99 -1.54 17.58
N GLU A 338 -16.29 -1.66 17.36
CA GLU A 338 -16.83 -2.23 16.14
C GLU A 338 -16.24 -1.53 14.89
N TRP A 339 -16.04 -2.29 13.82
CA TRP A 339 -15.52 -1.76 12.55
C TRP A 339 -16.18 -0.45 12.10
N ALA A 340 -17.49 -0.33 12.26
CA ALA A 340 -18.25 0.85 11.86
C ALA A 340 -17.88 2.13 12.64
N LYS A 341 -17.36 1.96 13.85
CA LYS A 341 -16.96 3.08 14.73
C LYS A 341 -15.48 3.46 14.58
N LEU A 342 -14.69 2.64 13.87
CA LEU A 342 -13.30 2.95 13.60
C LEU A 342 -13.19 4.16 12.66
N THR A 343 -12.23 5.04 12.94
CA THR A 343 -11.82 6.05 11.95
C THR A 343 -11.16 5.37 10.75
N ASP A 344 -11.07 6.06 9.64
CA ASP A 344 -10.46 5.52 8.43
C ASP A 344 -8.98 5.14 8.66
N TYR A 345 -8.29 5.89 9.53
CA TYR A 345 -6.92 5.57 9.97
C TYR A 345 -6.83 4.16 10.60
N PHE A 346 -7.69 3.83 11.54
CA PHE A 346 -7.68 2.52 12.19
C PHE A 346 -8.18 1.39 11.27
N LYS A 347 -9.05 1.70 10.32
CA LYS A 347 -9.42 0.74 9.26
C LYS A 347 -8.24 0.40 8.37
N GLU A 348 -7.39 1.37 8.05
CA GLU A 348 -6.17 1.12 7.29
C GLU A 348 -5.18 0.20 8.01
N GLU A 349 -5.11 0.22 9.34
CA GLU A 349 -4.30 -0.73 10.12
C GLU A 349 -4.67 -2.20 9.84
N ASN A 350 -5.90 -2.46 9.38
CA ASN A 350 -6.37 -3.78 8.98
C ASN A 350 -6.33 -3.98 7.45
N ARG A 351 -6.46 -2.93 6.64
CA ARG A 351 -6.43 -3.02 5.17
C ARG A 351 -5.05 -3.40 4.64
N TYR A 352 -3.98 -2.84 5.23
CA TYR A 352 -2.61 -3.16 4.81
C TYR A 352 -2.23 -4.63 5.06
N PRO A 353 -2.43 -5.22 6.25
CA PRO A 353 -2.20 -6.65 6.44
C PRO A 353 -3.09 -7.52 5.54
N ALA A 354 -4.33 -7.11 5.27
CA ALA A 354 -5.23 -7.81 4.35
C ALA A 354 -4.66 -7.84 2.91
N ARG A 355 -4.13 -6.72 2.41
CA ARG A 355 -3.42 -6.67 1.12
C ARG A 355 -2.16 -7.52 1.14
N HIS A 356 -1.36 -7.41 2.19
CA HIS A 356 -0.10 -8.11 2.32
C HIS A 356 -0.26 -9.63 2.46
N LEU A 357 -1.43 -10.11 2.91
CA LEU A 357 -1.75 -11.54 2.93
C LEU A 357 -1.64 -12.17 1.54
N TYR A 358 -2.07 -11.46 0.50
CA TYR A 358 -1.94 -11.95 -0.89
C TYR A 358 -0.47 -12.12 -1.29
N TYR A 359 0.43 -11.25 -0.83
CA TYR A 359 1.87 -11.37 -1.09
C TYR A 359 2.47 -12.57 -0.38
N LYS A 360 2.13 -12.77 0.90
CA LYS A 360 2.58 -13.91 1.69
C LYS A 360 2.16 -15.23 1.06
N LEU A 361 0.88 -15.35 0.70
CA LEU A 361 0.34 -16.53 0.03
C LEU A 361 1.03 -16.78 -1.32
N ASN A 362 1.25 -15.73 -2.10
CA ASN A 362 1.90 -15.83 -3.40
C ASN A 362 3.36 -16.31 -3.27
N GLN A 363 4.12 -15.82 -2.27
CA GLN A 363 5.47 -16.29 -1.98
C GLN A 363 5.50 -17.74 -1.50
N ALA A 364 4.51 -18.14 -0.70
CA ALA A 364 4.35 -19.54 -0.26
C ALA A 364 3.89 -20.48 -1.40
N GLY A 365 3.71 -19.98 -2.63
CA GLY A 365 3.33 -20.78 -3.78
C GLY A 365 1.81 -20.93 -3.98
N PHE A 366 1.01 -20.12 -3.30
CA PHE A 366 -0.45 -20.13 -3.38
C PHE A 366 -0.99 -18.91 -4.13
N VAL A 367 -2.20 -19.05 -4.64
CA VAL A 367 -3.00 -17.95 -5.20
C VAL A 367 -4.37 -17.96 -4.57
N VAL A 368 -4.96 -16.79 -4.45
CA VAL A 368 -6.32 -16.63 -3.95
C VAL A 368 -7.28 -16.66 -5.13
N VAL A 369 -8.26 -17.54 -5.06
CA VAL A 369 -9.28 -17.78 -6.09
C VAL A 369 -10.69 -17.75 -5.48
N ASP A 370 -11.71 -17.63 -6.31
CA ASP A 370 -13.10 -17.74 -5.88
C ASP A 370 -13.43 -19.18 -5.45
N ASN A 371 -14.30 -19.37 -4.46
CA ASN A 371 -14.66 -20.68 -3.89
C ASN A 371 -15.26 -21.68 -4.91
N GLY A 372 -15.74 -21.22 -6.08
CA GLY A 372 -16.29 -22.07 -7.14
C GLY A 372 -15.27 -22.96 -7.86
N ILE A 373 -13.97 -22.80 -7.65
CA ILE A 373 -12.92 -23.61 -8.25
C ILE A 373 -12.77 -24.92 -7.44
N LYS A 374 -12.80 -26.09 -8.12
CA LYS A 374 -12.89 -27.41 -7.48
C LYS A 374 -11.58 -27.99 -6.91
N GLU A 375 -10.46 -27.27 -6.95
CA GLU A 375 -9.19 -27.77 -6.44
C GLU A 375 -9.19 -27.90 -4.91
N ALA A 376 -8.40 -28.89 -4.43
CA ALA A 376 -8.27 -29.16 -3.01
C ALA A 376 -7.62 -27.99 -2.26
N GLU A 377 -8.19 -27.65 -1.11
CA GLU A 377 -7.58 -26.73 -0.17
C GLU A 377 -6.31 -27.37 0.40
N VAL A 378 -5.18 -26.69 0.26
CA VAL A 378 -3.97 -26.97 1.00
C VAL A 378 -3.64 -25.71 1.79
N SER A 379 -3.41 -25.88 3.08
CA SER A 379 -3.13 -24.77 3.97
C SER A 379 -1.61 -24.63 4.11
N PRO A 380 -0.96 -23.60 3.51
CA PRO A 380 0.42 -23.32 3.82
C PRO A 380 0.55 -22.93 5.29
N ASP A 381 1.63 -23.33 5.92
CA ASP A 381 1.99 -22.86 7.24
C ASP A 381 2.55 -21.42 7.12
N LEU A 382 1.74 -20.44 7.54
CA LEU A 382 2.13 -19.03 7.62
C LEU A 382 2.51 -18.64 9.07
N TYR A 383 2.74 -19.61 9.94
CA TYR A 383 3.03 -19.36 11.36
C TYR A 383 4.52 -19.32 11.68
N ASP A 384 5.40 -19.51 10.70
CA ASP A 384 6.82 -19.48 10.97
C ASP A 384 7.30 -18.08 11.34
N ASP A 385 8.42 -18.00 12.04
CA ASP A 385 8.99 -16.72 12.48
C ASP A 385 9.38 -15.80 11.31
N ASN A 386 9.58 -16.34 10.12
CA ASN A 386 9.89 -15.54 8.94
C ASN A 386 8.66 -14.70 8.51
N PHE A 387 7.47 -15.31 8.50
CA PHE A 387 6.23 -14.58 8.18
C PHE A 387 5.84 -13.62 9.30
N ARG A 388 6.08 -13.97 10.58
CA ARG A 388 5.88 -13.06 11.73
C ARG A 388 6.81 -11.85 11.62
N LYS A 389 8.10 -12.07 11.37
CA LYS A 389 9.09 -11.00 11.15
C LYS A 389 8.68 -10.10 10.00
N LEU A 390 8.21 -10.68 8.92
CA LEU A 390 7.78 -9.96 7.74
C LEU A 390 6.57 -9.05 8.03
N GLU A 391 5.60 -9.53 8.81
CA GLU A 391 4.45 -8.72 9.23
C GLU A 391 4.86 -7.63 10.21
N HIS A 392 5.71 -7.94 11.17
CA HIS A 392 6.24 -6.96 12.11
C HIS A 392 6.97 -5.82 11.38
N ASN A 393 7.85 -6.15 10.43
CA ASN A 393 8.58 -5.15 9.65
C ASN A 393 7.63 -4.25 8.85
N ARG A 394 6.62 -4.84 8.20
CA ARG A 394 5.58 -4.08 7.49
C ARG A 394 4.82 -3.13 8.43
N TRP A 395 4.40 -3.66 9.59
CA TRP A 395 3.68 -2.89 10.60
C TRP A 395 4.55 -1.75 11.16
N ALA A 396 5.80 -2.04 11.51
CA ALA A 396 6.75 -1.06 12.05
C ALA A 396 7.02 0.05 11.03
N THR A 397 7.27 -0.30 9.76
CA THR A 397 7.44 0.68 8.67
C THR A 397 6.26 1.63 8.59
N ARG A 398 5.03 1.09 8.61
CA ARG A 398 3.82 1.92 8.57
C ARG A 398 3.71 2.84 9.80
N LYS A 399 3.99 2.31 11.01
CA LYS A 399 3.97 3.11 12.23
C LYS A 399 4.99 4.25 12.16
N ILE A 400 6.23 3.97 11.73
CA ILE A 400 7.28 4.98 11.57
C ILE A 400 6.83 6.06 10.58
N LEU A 401 6.32 5.68 9.41
CA LEU A 401 5.83 6.64 8.39
C LEU A 401 4.63 7.47 8.85
N ASN A 402 3.89 7.01 9.85
CA ASN A 402 2.82 7.76 10.51
C ASN A 402 3.30 8.57 11.72
N GLY A 403 4.61 8.69 11.92
CA GLY A 403 5.24 9.52 12.95
C GLY A 403 5.42 8.84 14.30
N TYR A 404 5.17 7.54 14.42
CA TYR A 404 5.40 6.82 15.68
C TYR A 404 6.90 6.66 15.98
N ARG A 405 7.23 6.68 17.26
CA ARG A 405 8.59 6.49 17.78
C ARG A 405 8.63 5.42 18.85
N TYR A 406 9.78 4.78 18.98
CA TYR A 406 10.03 3.86 20.08
C TYR A 406 10.08 4.58 21.41
N LEU A 407 9.44 4.00 22.42
CA LEU A 407 9.52 4.45 23.82
C LEU A 407 9.52 3.20 24.72
N GLU A 408 10.65 2.93 25.36
CA GLU A 408 10.86 1.70 26.16
C GLU A 408 9.86 1.57 27.32
N ASN A 409 9.77 2.60 28.15
CA ASN A 409 8.88 2.63 29.32
C ASN A 409 7.55 3.32 29.00
N GLN A 410 6.97 3.03 27.83
CA GLN A 410 5.78 3.70 27.32
C GLN A 410 4.65 3.72 28.34
N ASP A 411 4.30 2.56 28.90
CA ASP A 411 3.12 2.42 29.75
C ASP A 411 3.26 3.24 31.04
N ASP A 412 4.45 3.19 31.66
CA ASP A 412 4.71 3.94 32.90
C ASP A 412 4.83 5.43 32.65
N THR A 413 5.47 5.83 31.55
CA THR A 413 5.59 7.24 31.14
C THR A 413 4.22 7.84 30.87
N LEU A 414 3.36 7.13 30.13
CA LEU A 414 2.02 7.63 29.79
C LEU A 414 1.10 7.67 31.02
N LYS A 415 1.17 6.69 31.91
CA LYS A 415 0.45 6.71 33.21
C LYS A 415 0.88 7.89 34.08
N GLU A 416 2.19 8.18 34.12
CA GLU A 416 2.69 9.32 34.90
C GLU A 416 2.24 10.66 34.31
N ILE A 417 2.23 10.80 32.97
CA ILE A 417 1.68 12.00 32.30
C ILE A 417 0.21 12.19 32.66
N VAL A 418 -0.59 11.12 32.65
CA VAL A 418 -2.00 11.16 33.05
C VAL A 418 -2.14 11.58 34.50
N ARG A 419 -1.34 11.02 35.41
CA ARG A 419 -1.31 11.37 36.83
C ARG A 419 -0.99 12.85 37.06
N ILE A 420 0.03 13.38 36.37
CA ILE A 420 0.46 14.78 36.52
C ILE A 420 -0.57 15.75 35.96
N SER A 421 -1.28 15.36 34.88
CA SER A 421 -2.29 16.22 34.24
C SER A 421 -3.53 16.48 35.13
N GLY A 422 -3.63 15.85 36.33
CA GLY A 422 -4.71 16.05 37.28
C GLY A 422 -6.06 15.53 36.80
N SER A 423 -6.08 14.71 35.77
CA SER A 423 -7.29 14.08 35.27
C SER A 423 -7.68 12.91 36.20
N GLU A 424 -8.24 13.22 37.38
CA GLU A 424 -8.74 12.21 38.34
C GLU A 424 -9.76 11.22 37.70
N SER A 425 -10.35 11.57 36.57
CA SER A 425 -11.21 10.69 35.78
C SER A 425 -10.49 9.50 35.15
N CYS A 426 -9.17 9.56 35.04
CA CYS A 426 -8.38 8.48 34.42
C CYS A 426 -8.04 7.32 35.37
N GLU A 427 -8.16 7.50 36.69
CA GLU A 427 -7.91 6.42 37.65
C GLU A 427 -9.10 5.44 37.78
N ARG A 428 -10.30 5.85 37.42
CA ARG A 428 -11.53 5.05 37.52
C ARG A 428 -12.05 4.45 36.24
N GLU A 429 -11.63 4.99 35.09
CA GLU A 429 -12.06 4.51 33.79
C GLU A 429 -10.86 3.89 33.06
N GLU A 430 -10.87 2.60 32.99
CA GLU A 430 -10.24 1.68 32.05
C GLU A 430 -8.93 2.08 31.28
N PRO A 431 -8.14 1.08 30.92
CA PRO A 431 -6.89 1.23 30.15
C PRO A 431 -7.00 2.04 28.86
N MET A 432 -8.20 2.47 28.46
CA MET A 432 -8.45 3.27 27.25
C MET A 432 -7.86 4.69 27.29
N GLY A 433 -7.76 5.33 28.43
CA GLY A 433 -7.26 6.71 28.52
C GLY A 433 -5.78 6.84 28.09
N TRP A 434 -4.92 5.98 28.61
CA TRP A 434 -3.49 6.01 28.26
C TRP A 434 -3.20 5.45 26.86
N LYS A 435 -4.00 4.50 26.33
CA LYS A 435 -3.90 4.03 24.95
C LYS A 435 -4.21 5.14 23.95
N LYS A 436 -5.24 5.94 24.21
CA LYS A 436 -5.54 7.11 23.40
C LYS A 436 -4.41 8.13 23.46
N LEU A 437 -3.82 8.33 24.64
CA LEU A 437 -2.64 9.20 24.80
C LEU A 437 -1.44 8.67 24.04
N ARG A 438 -1.20 7.35 24.01
CA ARG A 438 -0.18 6.69 23.21
C ARG A 438 -0.30 7.05 21.73
N ASP A 439 -1.53 6.96 21.19
CA ASP A 439 -1.77 7.25 19.77
C ASP A 439 -1.66 8.76 19.46
N ILE A 440 -2.02 9.63 20.40
CA ILE A 440 -1.82 11.08 20.31
C ILE A 440 -0.31 11.41 20.35
N ALA A 441 0.43 10.81 21.29
CA ALA A 441 1.87 11.01 21.44
C ALA A 441 2.68 10.28 20.34
N LYS A 442 2.04 9.40 19.57
CA LYS A 442 2.67 8.58 18.52
C LYS A 442 3.90 7.83 19.03
N VAL A 443 3.75 7.11 20.13
CA VAL A 443 4.81 6.26 20.70
C VAL A 443 4.38 4.79 20.72
N HIS A 444 5.33 3.87 20.59
CA HIS A 444 5.05 2.43 20.68
C HIS A 444 6.29 1.64 21.12
N LYS A 445 6.11 0.82 22.18
CA LYS A 445 7.20 0.01 22.77
C LYS A 445 7.67 -1.15 21.87
N SER A 446 6.84 -1.62 20.95
CA SER A 446 7.18 -2.71 20.03
C SER A 446 7.83 -2.22 18.72
N LEU A 447 8.23 -0.94 18.60
CA LEU A 447 9.00 -0.42 17.47
C LEU A 447 10.48 -0.72 17.64
N VAL A 448 10.80 -1.99 17.80
CA VAL A 448 12.16 -2.56 17.91
C VAL A 448 12.34 -3.63 16.84
N ALA A 449 13.54 -4.17 16.68
CA ALA A 449 13.75 -5.29 15.80
C ALA A 449 12.91 -6.53 16.23
N PHE A 450 12.47 -7.32 15.27
CA PHE A 450 11.62 -8.50 15.57
C PHE A 450 12.27 -9.44 16.58
N GLU A 451 13.57 -9.60 16.53
CA GLU A 451 14.37 -10.45 17.42
C GLU A 451 14.32 -9.99 18.87
N GLU A 452 14.14 -8.69 19.10
CA GLU A 452 14.08 -8.07 20.43
C GLU A 452 12.68 -8.10 21.04
N LEU A 453 11.66 -8.48 20.27
CA LEU A 453 10.30 -8.60 20.77
C LEU A 453 10.16 -9.76 21.76
N PRO A 454 9.37 -9.61 22.84
CA PRO A 454 8.91 -10.73 23.66
C PRO A 454 8.14 -11.77 22.82
N ASP A 455 8.22 -13.04 23.19
CA ASP A 455 7.57 -14.12 22.45
C ASP A 455 6.05 -13.97 22.34
N GLU A 456 5.41 -13.36 23.35
CA GLU A 456 3.98 -13.04 23.34
C GLU A 456 3.64 -12.01 22.26
N GLU A 457 4.49 -10.99 22.11
CA GLU A 457 4.33 -9.97 21.06
C GLU A 457 4.52 -10.56 19.66
N LYS A 458 5.52 -11.45 19.49
CA LYS A 458 5.77 -12.16 18.21
C LYS A 458 4.58 -12.98 17.74
N LYS A 459 3.79 -13.51 18.68
CA LYS A 459 2.64 -14.38 18.39
C LYS A 459 1.32 -13.65 18.24
N LYS A 460 1.26 -12.32 18.43
CA LYS A 460 -0.01 -11.57 18.31
C LYS A 460 -0.69 -11.74 16.96
N ASP A 461 0.08 -11.81 15.89
CA ASP A 461 -0.44 -11.94 14.54
C ASP A 461 -0.93 -13.34 14.17
N ASP A 462 -0.55 -14.38 14.95
CA ASP A 462 -0.95 -15.77 14.71
C ASP A 462 -2.47 -15.96 14.74
N ALA A 463 -3.15 -15.21 15.60
CA ALA A 463 -4.60 -15.28 15.72
C ALA A 463 -5.31 -14.86 14.43
N THR A 464 -4.71 -13.97 13.67
CA THR A 464 -5.27 -13.48 12.41
C THR A 464 -4.78 -14.32 11.23
N PHE A 465 -3.46 -14.49 11.11
CA PHE A 465 -2.89 -15.20 9.96
C PHE A 465 -3.12 -16.70 10.02
N GLY A 466 -3.30 -17.28 11.20
CA GLY A 466 -3.62 -18.67 11.34
C GLY A 466 -4.99 -19.09 10.86
N LYS A 467 -5.86 -18.15 10.75
CA LYS A 467 -7.23 -18.36 10.26
C LYS A 467 -7.45 -17.84 8.84
N TYR A 468 -6.38 -17.61 8.07
CA TYR A 468 -6.49 -16.96 6.77
C TYR A 468 -7.42 -17.72 5.79
N GLN A 469 -7.52 -19.05 5.84
CA GLN A 469 -8.48 -19.80 5.01
C GLN A 469 -9.93 -19.52 5.43
N GLU A 470 -10.22 -19.46 6.73
CA GLU A 470 -11.54 -19.07 7.24
C GLU A 470 -11.86 -17.62 6.85
N LEU A 471 -10.88 -16.71 7.00
CA LEU A 471 -11.02 -15.31 6.61
C LEU A 471 -11.30 -15.15 5.11
N LEU A 472 -10.60 -15.88 4.26
CA LEU A 472 -10.85 -15.92 2.83
C LEU A 472 -12.22 -16.54 2.51
N GLY A 473 -12.60 -17.63 3.21
CA GLY A 473 -13.91 -18.27 3.09
C GLY A 473 -15.05 -17.31 3.36
N ASN A 474 -14.92 -16.45 4.38
CA ASN A 474 -15.90 -15.42 4.73
C ASN A 474 -16.14 -14.37 3.64
N ILE A 475 -15.20 -14.21 2.71
CA ILE A 475 -15.33 -13.32 1.54
C ILE A 475 -15.55 -14.07 0.23
N GLY A 476 -15.89 -15.37 0.27
CA GLY A 476 -16.13 -16.21 -0.89
C GLY A 476 -14.88 -16.61 -1.66
N LYS A 477 -13.72 -16.61 -1.02
CA LYS A 477 -12.41 -16.92 -1.61
C LYS A 477 -11.70 -18.05 -0.86
N LYS A 478 -10.70 -18.64 -1.52
CA LYS A 478 -9.78 -19.63 -0.91
C LYS A 478 -8.38 -19.53 -1.50
N ALA A 479 -7.39 -19.99 -0.76
CA ALA A 479 -6.03 -20.14 -1.25
C ALA A 479 -5.83 -21.53 -1.85
N VAL A 480 -5.25 -21.60 -3.05
CA VAL A 480 -4.99 -22.82 -3.80
C VAL A 480 -3.53 -22.83 -4.25
N GLU A 481 -2.88 -23.99 -4.19
CA GLU A 481 -1.50 -24.15 -4.66
C GLU A 481 -1.41 -23.91 -6.17
N LYS A 482 -0.48 -23.04 -6.61
CA LYS A 482 -0.31 -22.66 -8.02
C LYS A 482 -0.09 -23.85 -8.94
N SER A 483 0.63 -24.88 -8.46
CA SER A 483 0.93 -26.13 -9.19
C SER A 483 -0.33 -26.93 -9.54
N LYS A 484 -1.43 -26.71 -8.83
CA LYS A 484 -2.70 -27.43 -9.02
C LYS A 484 -3.68 -26.69 -9.91
N LEU A 485 -3.37 -25.46 -10.31
CA LEU A 485 -4.25 -24.71 -11.21
C LEU A 485 -4.07 -25.15 -12.66
N PRO A 486 -5.16 -25.32 -13.43
CA PRO A 486 -5.08 -25.51 -14.87
C PRO A 486 -4.31 -24.37 -15.55
N PRO A 487 -3.51 -24.65 -16.59
CA PRO A 487 -2.64 -23.66 -17.22
C PRO A 487 -3.37 -22.44 -17.81
N TYR A 488 -4.70 -22.47 -17.88
CA TYR A 488 -5.54 -21.37 -18.41
C TYR A 488 -6.48 -20.75 -17.40
N THR A 489 -6.31 -21.02 -16.09
CA THR A 489 -7.14 -20.38 -15.08
C THR A 489 -6.85 -18.90 -15.05
N LYS A 490 -7.80 -18.06 -15.51
CA LYS A 490 -7.71 -16.60 -15.38
C LYS A 490 -7.71 -16.26 -13.89
N ILE A 491 -6.54 -15.99 -13.35
CA ILE A 491 -6.40 -15.39 -12.02
C ILE A 491 -6.85 -13.93 -12.19
N ARG A 492 -7.94 -13.52 -11.54
CA ARG A 492 -8.37 -12.12 -11.48
C ARG A 492 -7.22 -11.31 -10.86
N GLY A 493 -6.62 -10.43 -11.62
CA GLY A 493 -5.43 -9.65 -11.27
C GLY A 493 -4.38 -9.66 -12.37
N ASN A 494 -4.34 -10.66 -13.25
CA ASN A 494 -3.55 -10.58 -14.46
C ASN A 494 -4.38 -9.85 -15.53
N THR A 495 -4.08 -8.58 -15.70
CA THR A 495 -4.46 -7.79 -16.87
C THR A 495 -4.21 -8.61 -18.14
N ARG A 496 -5.19 -8.59 -19.02
CA ARG A 496 -5.17 -9.21 -20.34
C ARG A 496 -3.82 -9.02 -21.03
N ASN A 497 -3.27 -10.13 -21.56
CA ASN A 497 -2.21 -10.11 -22.56
C ASN A 497 -2.57 -9.25 -23.76
#